data_52649befc1408b7c60c3360207cbdc52
#
_entry.id   52649befc1408b7c60c3360207cbdc52
#
_cell.length_a   1.000
_cell.length_b   1.000
_cell.length_c   1.000
_cell.angle_alpha   90.00
_cell.angle_beta   90.00
_cell.angle_gamma   90.00
#
_symmetry.space_group_name_H-M   'P 1'
#
loop_
_entity.id
_entity.type
_entity.pdbx_description
1 polymer ?
#
loop_
_entity_poly.entity_id
_entity_poly.type
_entity_poly.pdbx_seq_one_letter_code
_entity_poly.pdbx_strand_id
1 'polypeptide(L)'
;MKCSVEISMYPLDVNYIEAITLFIKNLKKHPFISLEINGMSTQVFGDYDNVMTAIQKEMKTSFLLEQKVIFTMKVINSHLQEKPSI
;
A
#
# COMPACT_ATOMS: atom_id res chain seq x y z
N MET A 1 3.27 0.51 -18.17
CA MET A 1 2.98 -0.92 -17.83
C MET A 1 2.10 -0.94 -16.59
N LYS A 2 1.07 -1.75 -16.64
CA LYS A 2 0.16 -1.91 -15.49
C LYS A 2 0.81 -2.75 -14.40
N CYS A 3 0.48 -2.42 -13.16
CA CYS A 3 1.09 -3.04 -11.98
C CYS A 3 0.04 -3.22 -10.90
N SER A 4 0.15 -4.30 -10.16
CA SER A 4 -0.62 -4.54 -8.93
C SER A 4 0.34 -4.86 -7.81
N VAL A 5 0.12 -4.27 -6.65
CA VAL A 5 0.92 -4.51 -5.46
C VAL A 5 -0.02 -4.89 -4.32
N GLU A 6 0.33 -5.96 -3.61
CA GLU A 6 -0.27 -6.25 -2.32
C GLU A 6 0.74 -5.90 -1.25
N ILE A 7 0.38 -4.99 -0.35
CA ILE A 7 1.29 -4.52 0.69
C ILE A 7 0.65 -4.69 2.07
N SER A 8 1.43 -5.19 3.01
CA SER A 8 1.05 -5.30 4.42
C SER A 8 2.05 -4.55 5.27
N MET A 9 1.54 -3.83 6.25
CA MET A 9 2.32 -3.01 7.17
C MET A 9 2.25 -3.59 8.57
N TYR A 10 3.41 -3.78 9.20
CA TYR A 10 3.51 -4.33 10.55
C TYR A 10 4.28 -3.37 11.44
N PRO A 11 3.60 -2.36 12.01
CA PRO A 11 4.26 -1.48 12.99
C PRO A 11 4.55 -2.27 14.27
N LEU A 12 5.75 -2.12 14.79
CA LEU A 12 6.18 -2.82 16.01
C LEU A 12 5.96 -1.92 17.24
N ASP A 13 4.72 -1.44 17.38
CA ASP A 13 4.34 -0.49 18.42
C ASP A 13 2.90 -0.78 18.86
N VAL A 14 2.54 -0.27 20.05
CA VAL A 14 1.19 -0.40 20.59
C VAL A 14 0.16 0.38 19.79
N ASN A 15 0.55 1.42 19.07
CA ASN A 15 -0.33 2.26 18.25
C ASN A 15 -0.40 1.79 16.81
N TYR A 16 -0.35 0.49 16.57
CA TYR A 16 -0.26 -0.05 15.21
C TYR A 16 -1.46 0.28 14.33
N ILE A 17 -2.67 0.38 14.90
CA ILE A 17 -3.87 0.71 14.13
C ILE A 17 -3.78 2.14 13.58
N GLU A 18 -3.32 3.09 14.38
CA GLU A 18 -3.18 4.48 13.95
C GLU A 18 -2.13 4.61 12.84
N ALA A 19 -1.00 3.90 12.99
CA ALA A 19 0.07 3.91 12.00
C ALA A 19 -0.41 3.36 10.65
N ILE A 20 -1.11 2.23 10.66
CA ILE A 20 -1.67 1.61 9.44
C ILE A 20 -2.71 2.54 8.81
N THR A 21 -3.59 3.11 9.62
CA THR A 21 -4.65 4.00 9.13
C THR A 21 -4.05 5.23 8.45
N LEU A 22 -3.01 5.81 9.01
CA LEU A 22 -2.34 6.98 8.43
C LEU A 22 -1.69 6.62 7.09
N PHE A 23 -1.00 5.50 7.01
CA PHE A 23 -0.39 5.02 5.78
C PHE A 23 -1.44 4.89 4.67
N ILE A 24 -2.57 4.25 4.96
CA ILE A 24 -3.65 4.06 3.99
C ILE A 24 -4.26 5.41 3.57
N LYS A 25 -4.53 6.29 4.53
CA LYS A 25 -5.08 7.62 4.22
C LYS A 25 -4.14 8.41 3.31
N ASN A 26 -2.85 8.33 3.54
CA ASN A 26 -1.87 9.03 2.71
C ASN A 26 -1.79 8.42 1.32
N LEU A 27 -1.85 7.09 1.19
CA LEU A 27 -1.92 6.44 -0.12
C LEU A 27 -3.14 6.90 -0.92
N LYS A 28 -4.29 7.03 -0.27
CA LYS A 28 -5.54 7.45 -0.93
C LYS A 28 -5.45 8.85 -1.55
N LYS A 29 -4.53 9.68 -1.09
CA LYS A 29 -4.37 11.05 -1.62
C LYS A 29 -3.65 11.08 -2.97
N HIS A 30 -2.99 10.00 -3.36
CA HIS A 30 -2.27 9.95 -4.63
C HIS A 30 -3.24 9.77 -5.78
N PRO A 31 -3.19 10.66 -6.81
CA PRO A 31 -3.98 10.46 -8.02
C PRO A 31 -3.35 9.33 -8.84
N PHE A 32 -4.07 8.82 -9.83
CA PHE A 32 -3.58 7.83 -10.81
C PHE A 32 -3.33 6.43 -10.24
N ILE A 33 -3.70 6.16 -8.99
CA ILE A 33 -3.70 4.81 -8.43
C ILE A 33 -5.07 4.51 -7.83
N SER A 34 -5.40 3.24 -7.74
CA SER A 34 -6.61 2.82 -7.04
C SER A 34 -6.26 1.79 -5.97
N LEU A 35 -7.10 1.70 -4.96
CA LEU A 35 -6.84 0.86 -3.79
C LEU A 35 -8.01 -0.09 -3.53
N GLU A 36 -7.68 -1.29 -3.06
CA GLU A 36 -8.61 -2.21 -2.41
C GLU A 36 -8.05 -2.50 -1.04
N ILE A 37 -8.89 -2.35 0.00
CA ILE A 37 -8.45 -2.47 1.39
C ILE A 37 -9.35 -3.48 2.10
N ASN A 38 -8.74 -4.41 2.81
CA ASN A 38 -9.47 -5.34 3.67
C ASN A 38 -8.65 -5.62 4.92
N GLY A 39 -9.14 -6.54 5.77
CA GLY A 39 -8.47 -6.85 7.03
C GLY A 39 -7.14 -7.57 6.90
N MET A 40 -6.80 -8.05 5.71
CA MET A 40 -5.57 -8.82 5.49
C MET A 40 -4.43 -7.97 4.90
N SER A 41 -4.76 -7.06 3.99
CA SER A 41 -3.75 -6.29 3.28
C SER A 41 -4.37 -5.13 2.52
N THR A 42 -3.50 -4.31 1.92
CA THR A 42 -3.88 -3.24 1.00
C THR A 42 -3.37 -3.60 -0.38
N GLN A 43 -4.24 -3.51 -1.39
CA GLN A 43 -3.85 -3.72 -2.78
C GLN A 43 -3.84 -2.38 -3.51
N VAL A 44 -2.80 -2.13 -4.29
CA VAL A 44 -2.59 -0.88 -5.01
C VAL A 44 -2.45 -1.19 -6.50
N PHE A 45 -3.19 -0.45 -7.34
CA PHE A 45 -3.29 -0.72 -8.78
C PHE A 45 -3.05 0.55 -9.58
N GLY A 46 -2.39 0.44 -10.72
CA GLY A 46 -2.15 1.53 -11.63
C GLY A 46 -0.94 1.28 -12.52
N ASP A 47 -0.44 2.33 -13.16
CA ASP A 47 0.82 2.24 -13.87
C ASP A 47 1.97 2.08 -12.89
N TYR A 48 2.97 1.30 -13.28
CA TYR A 48 4.09 0.92 -12.42
C TYR A 48 4.74 2.12 -11.74
N ASP A 49 5.08 3.15 -12.50
CA ASP A 49 5.77 4.31 -11.92
C ASP A 49 4.91 5.05 -10.90
N ASN A 50 3.61 5.20 -11.18
CA ASN A 50 2.69 5.85 -10.26
C ASN A 50 2.51 5.05 -8.97
N VAL A 51 2.35 3.73 -9.10
CA VAL A 51 2.18 2.84 -7.95
C VAL A 51 3.43 2.84 -7.08
N MET A 52 4.61 2.65 -7.68
CA MET A 52 5.85 2.55 -6.92
C MET A 52 6.23 3.89 -6.30
N THR A 53 6.02 5.00 -6.99
CA THR A 53 6.28 6.34 -6.44
C THR A 53 5.41 6.61 -5.21
N ALA A 54 4.12 6.28 -5.29
CA ALA A 54 3.20 6.47 -4.17
C ALA A 54 3.61 5.62 -2.96
N ILE A 55 3.89 4.33 -3.19
CA ILE A 55 4.27 3.41 -2.12
C ILE A 55 5.59 3.83 -1.47
N GLN A 56 6.60 4.16 -2.27
CA GLN A 56 7.90 4.60 -1.75
C GLN A 56 7.77 5.83 -0.87
N LYS A 57 6.98 6.81 -1.33
CA LYS A 57 6.79 8.04 -0.58
C LYS A 57 6.15 7.77 0.77
N GLU A 58 5.09 6.96 0.80
CA GLU A 58 4.35 6.73 2.04
C GLU A 58 5.08 5.76 2.97
N MET A 59 5.86 4.82 2.44
CA MET A 59 6.75 4.00 3.26
C MET A 59 7.78 4.89 3.98
N LYS A 60 8.38 5.83 3.25
CA LYS A 60 9.36 6.74 3.85
C LYS A 60 8.72 7.58 4.95
N THR A 61 7.51 8.10 4.72
CA THR A 61 6.77 8.85 5.73
C THR A 61 6.55 8.00 6.99
N SER A 62 6.14 6.74 6.81
CA SER A 62 5.95 5.82 7.93
C SER A 62 7.25 5.58 8.69
N PHE A 63 8.35 5.36 7.98
CA PHE A 63 9.65 5.13 8.61
C PHE A 63 10.14 6.33 9.41
N LEU A 64 9.76 7.54 9.00
CA LEU A 64 10.13 8.76 9.72
C LEU A 64 9.26 9.01 10.95
N LEU A 65 8.03 8.52 10.95
CA LEU A 65 7.06 8.73 12.03
C LEU A 65 7.08 7.62 13.08
N GLU A 66 7.39 6.39 12.67
CA GLU A 66 7.37 5.22 13.53
C GLU A 66 8.79 4.78 13.86
N GLN A 67 8.97 4.13 15.02
CA GLN A 67 10.29 3.65 15.41
C GLN A 67 10.75 2.47 14.56
N LYS A 68 9.89 1.47 14.43
CA LYS A 68 10.17 0.26 13.66
C LYS A 68 8.91 -0.19 12.95
N VAL A 69 9.01 -0.36 11.65
CA VAL A 69 7.90 -0.82 10.81
C VAL A 69 8.44 -1.82 9.80
N ILE A 70 7.72 -2.91 9.61
CA ILE A 70 8.01 -3.88 8.57
C ILE A 70 6.92 -3.77 7.50
N PHE A 71 7.33 -3.68 6.24
CA PHE A 71 6.42 -3.81 5.10
C PHE A 71 6.77 -5.07 4.34
N THR A 72 5.74 -5.82 3.95
CA THR A 72 5.89 -6.93 3.01
C THR A 72 5.10 -6.60 1.76
N MET A 73 5.65 -6.89 0.59
CA MET A 73 5.00 -6.59 -0.68
C MET A 73 5.10 -7.75 -1.65
N LYS A 74 4.03 -7.92 -2.42
CA LYS A 74 4.04 -8.73 -3.65
C LYS A 74 3.75 -7.77 -4.81
N VAL A 75 4.56 -7.83 -5.85
CA VAL A 75 4.45 -6.94 -7.01
C VAL A 75 4.32 -7.78 -8.27
N ILE A 76 3.32 -7.48 -9.08
CA ILE A 76 3.12 -8.15 -10.36
C ILE A 76 2.89 -7.12 -11.47
N ASN A 77 3.43 -7.39 -12.64
CA ASN A 77 3.28 -6.54 -13.83
C ASN A 77 1.99 -6.86 -14.58
N SER A 78 0.87 -6.79 -13.88
CA SER A 78 -0.46 -7.05 -14.42
C SER A 78 -1.49 -6.29 -13.60
N HIS A 79 -2.65 -6.03 -14.20
CA HIS A 79 -3.76 -5.36 -13.52
C HIS A 79 -4.71 -6.42 -12.97
N LEU A 80 -4.73 -6.60 -11.67
CA LEU A 80 -5.50 -7.66 -11.00
C LEU A 80 -6.63 -7.14 -10.12
N GLN A 81 -7.12 -5.94 -10.38
CA GLN A 81 -8.20 -5.37 -9.57
C GLN A 81 -9.55 -6.03 -9.82
N GLU A 82 -9.75 -6.58 -11.01
CA GLU A 82 -11.00 -7.24 -11.34
C GLU A 82 -11.16 -8.55 -10.57
N LYS A 83 -12.35 -8.74 -10.00
CA LYS A 83 -12.65 -9.96 -9.26
C LYS A 83 -13.00 -11.09 -10.24
N PRO A 84 -12.59 -12.33 -9.95
CA PRO A 84 -13.00 -13.46 -10.77
C PRO A 84 -14.49 -13.67 -10.71
N SER A 85 -15.08 -14.17 -11.80
CA SER A 85 -16.52 -14.45 -11.88
C SER A 85 -16.81 -15.88 -11.41
N ILE A 86 -16.73 -16.07 -10.11
CA ILE A 86 -17.02 -17.34 -9.48
C ILE A 86 -18.03 -17.17 -8.34
#